data_ac35f895abcf8dac53a27783669778a8
#
_entry.id   ac35f895abcf8dac53a27783669778a8
#
_cell.length_a   1.000
_cell.length_b   1.000
_cell.length_c   1.000
_cell.angle_alpha   90.00
_cell.angle_beta   90.00
_cell.angle_gamma   90.00
#
_symmetry.space_group_name_H-M   'P 1'
#
loop_
_entity.id
_entity.type
_entity.pdbx_description
1 polymer ?
#
loop_
_entity_poly.entity_id
_entity_poly.type
_entity_poly.pdbx_seq_one_letter_code
_entity_poly.pdbx_strand_id
1 'polypeptide(L)'
;MQIDGRTLSHETSETIRRLAVRRVHDGEAPSAVIKSYGLCRTTIYKWLTRARRGGEAALTARRHPGRKPALAPRQKLQVRSWINGKDPRQYGFDFGLWTRQIVAALIEQKCGVRLGVTAVGRLLAELDITPQKPLRRAYERDPVAIERWTTTVFPRLRARAKRVGAKLFFLDEAGVRSDQVLGRTWGLRGQTPEVPTSGRRQSVNAISAVTARGDFWYEIYTERLNAVRFVDLLTHFMRGRKSPVFLIVDGHPAHTAKVVAQYVQRLAGRLELHFLPGYAPELNPDEFVWNHLKRQGVSKTPLRRDESLRSRVQSDLATIQSRPALIRSFFHAPSVAYTRD
;
A
#
# COMPACT_ATOMS: atom_id res chain seq x y z
N MET A 1 -15.42 -22.48 -51.48
CA MET A 1 -14.47 -21.94 -50.49
C MET A 1 -14.45 -22.91 -49.33
N GLN A 2 -13.30 -23.48 -48.96
CA GLN A 2 -13.18 -24.42 -47.85
C GLN A 2 -12.83 -23.64 -46.57
N ILE A 3 -13.67 -23.78 -45.55
CA ILE A 3 -13.45 -23.09 -44.26
C ILE A 3 -12.56 -23.98 -43.37
N ASP A 4 -11.51 -23.40 -42.81
CA ASP A 4 -10.74 -24.09 -41.76
C ASP A 4 -11.57 -24.07 -40.46
N GLY A 5 -12.17 -25.20 -40.10
CA GLY A 5 -12.98 -25.34 -38.90
C GLY A 5 -12.26 -24.99 -37.59
N ARG A 6 -10.91 -24.83 -37.59
CA ARG A 6 -10.13 -24.39 -36.45
C ARG A 6 -10.24 -22.90 -36.17
N THR A 7 -10.70 -22.11 -37.16
CA THR A 7 -10.89 -20.65 -36.99
C THR A 7 -12.25 -20.30 -36.41
N LEU A 8 -13.17 -21.27 -36.36
CA LEU A 8 -14.51 -21.07 -35.79
C LEU A 8 -14.49 -21.03 -34.26
N SER A 9 -15.31 -20.15 -33.68
CA SER A 9 -15.51 -20.14 -32.23
C SER A 9 -16.06 -21.50 -31.75
N HIS A 10 -15.85 -21.83 -30.47
CA HIS A 10 -16.37 -23.06 -29.88
C HIS A 10 -17.90 -23.15 -30.01
N GLU A 11 -18.62 -22.06 -29.81
CA GLU A 11 -20.07 -21.96 -29.89
C GLU A 11 -20.57 -22.12 -31.33
N THR A 12 -19.97 -21.41 -32.27
CA THR A 12 -20.29 -21.55 -33.70
C THR A 12 -20.05 -22.98 -34.18
N SER A 13 -18.93 -23.57 -33.76
CA SER A 13 -18.56 -24.93 -34.11
C SER A 13 -19.54 -25.99 -33.53
N GLU A 14 -20.07 -25.75 -32.32
CA GLU A 14 -21.11 -26.59 -31.72
C GLU A 14 -22.42 -26.45 -32.46
N THR A 15 -22.86 -25.25 -32.77
CA THR A 15 -24.11 -24.98 -33.51
C THR A 15 -24.09 -25.66 -34.89
N ILE A 16 -23.02 -25.49 -35.65
CA ILE A 16 -22.85 -26.14 -36.96
C ILE A 16 -22.88 -27.65 -36.79
N ARG A 17 -22.24 -28.21 -35.78
CA ARG A 17 -22.18 -29.64 -35.51
C ARG A 17 -23.58 -30.21 -35.23
N ARG A 18 -24.36 -29.58 -34.38
CA ARG A 18 -25.74 -30.00 -34.06
C ARG A 18 -26.64 -29.89 -35.26
N LEU A 19 -26.61 -28.78 -35.99
CA LEU A 19 -27.42 -28.60 -37.20
C LEU A 19 -27.07 -29.61 -38.30
N ALA A 20 -25.77 -29.84 -38.55
CA ALA A 20 -25.34 -30.79 -39.56
C ALA A 20 -25.74 -32.22 -39.23
N VAL A 21 -25.64 -32.64 -37.95
CA VAL A 21 -26.10 -33.98 -37.54
C VAL A 21 -27.62 -34.10 -37.68
N ARG A 22 -28.40 -33.08 -37.32
CA ARG A 22 -29.87 -33.06 -37.47
C ARG A 22 -30.28 -33.18 -38.94
N ARG A 23 -29.69 -32.39 -39.84
CA ARG A 23 -29.99 -32.47 -41.29
C ARG A 23 -29.73 -33.85 -41.89
N VAL A 24 -28.69 -34.55 -41.40
CA VAL A 24 -28.43 -35.94 -41.82
C VAL A 24 -29.47 -36.90 -41.26
N HIS A 25 -29.94 -36.70 -40.02
CA HIS A 25 -31.05 -37.49 -39.46
C HIS A 25 -32.37 -37.25 -40.19
N ASP A 26 -32.58 -36.05 -40.74
CA ASP A 26 -33.75 -35.67 -41.55
C ASP A 26 -33.66 -36.19 -43.00
N GLY A 27 -32.62 -36.99 -43.33
CA GLY A 27 -32.48 -37.71 -44.59
C GLY A 27 -31.55 -37.09 -45.63
N GLU A 28 -30.87 -35.97 -45.31
CA GLU A 28 -29.91 -35.38 -46.24
C GLU A 28 -28.58 -36.17 -46.29
N ALA A 29 -28.02 -36.27 -47.51
CA ALA A 29 -26.74 -36.98 -47.69
C ALA A 29 -25.61 -36.30 -46.88
N PRO A 30 -24.86 -37.03 -46.04
CA PRO A 30 -23.82 -36.47 -45.18
C PRO A 30 -22.74 -35.63 -45.93
N SER A 31 -22.39 -36.07 -47.14
CA SER A 31 -21.44 -35.36 -48.01
C SER A 31 -21.97 -34.01 -48.51
N ALA A 32 -23.26 -33.93 -48.81
CA ALA A 32 -23.90 -32.68 -49.22
C ALA A 32 -23.99 -31.68 -48.06
N VAL A 33 -24.43 -32.16 -46.87
CA VAL A 33 -24.53 -31.34 -45.67
C VAL A 33 -23.19 -30.72 -45.30
N ILE A 34 -22.13 -31.52 -45.23
CA ILE A 34 -20.82 -30.96 -44.75
C ILE A 34 -20.21 -30.03 -45.80
N LYS A 35 -20.43 -30.28 -47.08
CA LYS A 35 -20.01 -29.42 -48.19
C LYS A 35 -20.69 -28.04 -48.12
N SER A 36 -21.99 -27.99 -47.73
CA SER A 36 -22.70 -26.72 -47.58
C SER A 36 -22.14 -25.83 -46.47
N TYR A 37 -21.50 -26.41 -45.45
CA TYR A 37 -20.77 -25.69 -44.40
C TYR A 37 -19.30 -25.42 -44.74
N GLY A 38 -18.83 -25.78 -45.95
CA GLY A 38 -17.43 -25.58 -46.36
C GLY A 38 -16.41 -26.41 -45.58
N LEU A 39 -16.82 -27.48 -44.92
CA LEU A 39 -15.97 -28.30 -44.06
C LEU A 39 -15.53 -29.60 -44.70
N CYS A 40 -14.48 -30.22 -44.19
CA CYS A 40 -13.94 -31.48 -44.70
C CYS A 40 -14.92 -32.63 -44.52
N ARG A 41 -15.03 -33.50 -45.55
CA ARG A 41 -15.91 -34.66 -45.60
C ARG A 41 -15.79 -35.58 -44.37
N THR A 42 -14.61 -35.79 -43.85
CA THR A 42 -14.39 -36.66 -42.69
C THR A 42 -15.01 -36.12 -41.41
N THR A 43 -15.28 -34.82 -41.34
CA THR A 43 -15.77 -34.13 -40.15
C THR A 43 -17.21 -34.61 -39.80
N ILE A 44 -18.09 -34.73 -40.78
CA ILE A 44 -19.50 -35.15 -40.51
C ILE A 44 -19.55 -36.58 -39.96
N TYR A 45 -18.74 -37.50 -40.49
CA TYR A 45 -18.73 -38.89 -39.99
C TYR A 45 -18.24 -38.99 -38.56
N LYS A 46 -17.26 -38.15 -38.16
CA LYS A 46 -16.84 -38.06 -36.78
C LYS A 46 -17.96 -37.55 -35.87
N TRP A 47 -18.75 -36.59 -36.32
CA TRP A 47 -19.89 -36.06 -35.56
C TRP A 47 -21.03 -37.07 -35.46
N LEU A 48 -21.39 -37.76 -36.54
CA LEU A 48 -22.37 -38.84 -36.54
C LEU A 48 -21.97 -39.97 -35.61
N THR A 49 -20.71 -40.36 -35.60
CA THR A 49 -20.20 -41.39 -34.67
C THR A 49 -20.31 -40.94 -33.23
N ARG A 50 -20.01 -39.65 -32.92
CA ARG A 50 -20.22 -39.09 -31.61
C ARG A 50 -21.66 -39.08 -31.16
N ALA A 51 -22.55 -38.64 -32.05
CA ALA A 51 -23.98 -38.60 -31.77
C ALA A 51 -24.55 -40.01 -31.51
N ARG A 52 -24.13 -41.02 -32.30
CA ARG A 52 -24.54 -42.45 -32.08
C ARG A 52 -24.06 -42.97 -30.71
N ARG A 53 -22.85 -42.60 -30.25
CA ARG A 53 -22.27 -43.11 -28.98
C ARG A 53 -22.81 -42.41 -27.73
N GLY A 54 -23.17 -41.16 -27.79
CA GLY A 54 -23.51 -40.36 -26.60
C GLY A 54 -24.63 -39.36 -26.80
N GLY A 55 -25.46 -39.54 -27.83
CA GLY A 55 -26.57 -38.64 -28.11
C GLY A 55 -26.16 -37.21 -28.44
N GLU A 56 -27.11 -36.32 -28.39
CA GLU A 56 -26.90 -34.88 -28.68
C GLU A 56 -25.94 -34.21 -27.68
N ALA A 57 -25.89 -34.69 -26.44
CA ALA A 57 -24.98 -34.20 -25.42
C ALA A 57 -23.50 -34.40 -25.78
N ALA A 58 -23.17 -35.44 -26.55
CA ALA A 58 -21.80 -35.68 -27.00
C ALA A 58 -21.32 -34.70 -28.09
N LEU A 59 -22.23 -33.93 -28.68
CA LEU A 59 -21.93 -32.89 -29.66
C LEU A 59 -21.52 -31.56 -29.02
N THR A 60 -21.69 -31.41 -27.72
CA THR A 60 -21.29 -30.19 -26.97
C THR A 60 -19.80 -29.92 -27.12
N ALA A 61 -19.45 -28.64 -27.31
CA ALA A 61 -18.06 -28.22 -27.40
C ALA A 61 -17.37 -28.35 -26.03
N ARG A 62 -16.30 -29.11 -25.96
CA ARG A 62 -15.48 -29.22 -24.76
C ARG A 62 -14.30 -28.28 -24.89
N ARG A 63 -14.07 -27.44 -23.86
CA ARG A 63 -12.84 -26.68 -23.79
C ARG A 63 -11.67 -27.63 -23.74
N HIS A 64 -10.64 -27.35 -24.54
CA HIS A 64 -9.38 -28.06 -24.40
C HIS A 64 -8.82 -27.85 -23.00
N PRO A 65 -8.38 -28.90 -22.30
CA PRO A 65 -7.87 -28.80 -20.94
C PRO A 65 -6.60 -27.94 -20.84
N GLY A 66 -6.03 -27.51 -21.96
CA GLY A 66 -4.78 -26.75 -22.00
C GLY A 66 -3.55 -27.59 -21.61
N ARG A 67 -2.44 -26.90 -21.43
CA ARG A 67 -1.19 -27.52 -20.94
C ARG A 67 -1.36 -27.86 -19.46
N LYS A 68 -0.94 -29.05 -19.06
CA LYS A 68 -0.90 -29.43 -17.63
C LYS A 68 -0.10 -28.42 -16.82
N PRO A 69 -0.60 -27.98 -15.64
CA PRO A 69 0.16 -27.11 -14.77
C PRO A 69 1.51 -27.70 -14.42
N ALA A 70 2.56 -26.89 -14.42
CA ALA A 70 3.91 -27.33 -14.08
C ALA A 70 4.06 -27.70 -12.59
N LEU A 71 3.25 -27.07 -11.73
CA LEU A 71 3.17 -27.35 -10.30
C LEU A 71 1.82 -27.93 -9.92
N ALA A 72 1.80 -28.96 -9.10
CA ALA A 72 0.60 -29.51 -8.52
C ALA A 72 -0.05 -28.48 -7.55
N PRO A 73 -1.37 -28.56 -7.29
CA PRO A 73 -2.06 -27.65 -6.35
C PRO A 73 -1.39 -27.56 -4.98
N ARG A 74 -0.95 -28.70 -4.43
CA ARG A 74 -0.24 -28.77 -3.15
C ARG A 74 1.09 -27.99 -3.18
N GLN A 75 1.84 -28.08 -4.29
CA GLN A 75 3.10 -27.34 -4.45
C GLN A 75 2.87 -25.84 -4.56
N LYS A 76 1.81 -25.41 -5.21
CA LYS A 76 1.42 -23.98 -5.27
C LYS A 76 1.14 -23.43 -3.86
N LEU A 77 0.40 -24.16 -3.02
CA LEU A 77 0.15 -23.77 -1.62
C LEU A 77 1.44 -23.71 -0.80
N GLN A 78 2.40 -24.62 -1.05
CA GLN A 78 3.71 -24.57 -0.42
C GLN A 78 4.49 -23.31 -0.83
N VAL A 79 4.48 -22.92 -2.10
CA VAL A 79 5.09 -21.66 -2.57
C VAL A 79 4.50 -20.45 -1.82
N ARG A 80 3.17 -20.40 -1.67
CA ARG A 80 2.51 -19.36 -0.89
C ARG A 80 2.98 -19.34 0.57
N SER A 81 3.09 -20.51 1.19
CA SER A 81 3.56 -20.65 2.57
C SER A 81 5.02 -20.22 2.74
N TRP A 82 5.89 -20.50 1.76
CA TRP A 82 7.29 -20.09 1.82
C TRP A 82 7.45 -18.57 1.76
N ILE A 83 6.64 -17.88 0.96
CA ILE A 83 6.74 -16.43 0.75
C ILE A 83 6.06 -15.66 1.89
N ASN A 84 4.94 -16.19 2.40
CA ASN A 84 4.16 -15.51 3.42
C ASN A 84 4.74 -15.73 4.82
N GLY A 85 5.27 -14.66 5.41
CA GLY A 85 5.82 -14.68 6.78
C GLY A 85 7.24 -15.21 6.93
N LYS A 86 7.92 -15.49 5.81
CA LYS A 86 9.33 -15.94 5.82
C LYS A 86 10.21 -15.06 4.93
N ASP A 87 11.48 -15.01 5.30
CA ASP A 87 12.53 -14.27 4.61
C ASP A 87 13.31 -15.21 3.68
N PRO A 88 13.73 -14.83 2.48
CA PRO A 88 14.55 -15.68 1.61
C PRO A 88 15.82 -16.23 2.25
N ARG A 89 16.43 -15.50 3.20
CA ARG A 89 17.62 -15.93 3.94
C ARG A 89 17.40 -17.23 4.72
N GLN A 90 16.17 -17.49 5.16
CA GLN A 90 15.81 -18.76 5.83
C GLN A 90 15.86 -19.96 4.89
N TYR A 91 15.98 -19.72 3.59
CA TYR A 91 16.13 -20.75 2.54
C TYR A 91 17.54 -20.76 1.91
N GLY A 92 18.49 -20.01 2.49
CA GLY A 92 19.89 -19.96 2.05
C GLY A 92 20.19 -18.94 0.94
N PHE A 93 19.33 -17.95 0.75
CA PHE A 93 19.59 -16.84 -0.20
C PHE A 93 20.16 -15.63 0.54
N ASP A 94 21.18 -14.99 0.00
CA ASP A 94 21.84 -13.81 0.59
C ASP A 94 21.05 -12.51 0.41
N PHE A 95 19.75 -12.57 0.19
CA PHE A 95 18.91 -11.41 -0.06
C PHE A 95 17.64 -11.43 0.79
N GLY A 96 17.36 -10.33 1.47
CA GLY A 96 16.23 -10.23 2.42
C GLY A 96 14.85 -9.98 1.80
N LEU A 97 14.75 -9.83 0.47
CA LEU A 97 13.48 -9.55 -0.21
C LEU A 97 13.20 -10.61 -1.27
N TRP A 98 11.94 -11.04 -1.35
CA TRP A 98 11.49 -11.94 -2.39
C TRP A 98 11.53 -11.28 -3.77
N THR A 99 12.26 -11.87 -4.70
CA THR A 99 12.24 -11.53 -6.11
C THR A 99 11.68 -12.72 -6.90
N ARG A 100 11.18 -12.48 -8.12
CA ARG A 100 10.72 -13.58 -8.98
C ARG A 100 11.84 -14.59 -9.28
N GLN A 101 13.08 -14.12 -9.35
CA GLN A 101 14.26 -14.98 -9.57
C GLN A 101 14.52 -15.89 -8.38
N ILE A 102 14.48 -15.35 -7.15
CA ILE A 102 14.65 -16.15 -5.92
C ILE A 102 13.50 -17.15 -5.78
N VAL A 103 12.27 -16.76 -6.08
CA VAL A 103 11.12 -17.69 -6.06
C VAL A 103 11.29 -18.78 -7.10
N ALA A 104 11.78 -18.47 -8.31
CA ALA A 104 12.08 -19.48 -9.33
C ALA A 104 13.14 -20.49 -8.87
N ALA A 105 14.25 -19.98 -8.29
CA ALA A 105 15.31 -20.81 -7.76
C ALA A 105 14.84 -21.70 -6.60
N LEU A 106 14.02 -21.17 -5.69
CA LEU A 106 13.44 -21.95 -4.59
C LEU A 106 12.49 -23.05 -5.09
N ILE A 107 11.68 -22.77 -6.10
CA ILE A 107 10.80 -23.78 -6.73
C ILE A 107 11.64 -24.87 -7.38
N GLU A 108 12.70 -24.51 -8.09
CA GLU A 108 13.63 -25.49 -8.69
C GLU A 108 14.30 -26.34 -7.60
N GLN A 109 14.79 -25.74 -6.52
CA GLN A 109 15.43 -26.42 -5.42
C GLN A 109 14.48 -27.37 -4.66
N LYS A 110 13.24 -26.97 -4.41
CA LYS A 110 12.30 -27.72 -3.56
C LYS A 110 11.36 -28.64 -4.33
N CYS A 111 11.06 -28.32 -5.59
CA CYS A 111 10.09 -29.07 -6.41
C CYS A 111 10.73 -29.73 -7.64
N GLY A 112 11.99 -29.43 -7.97
CA GLY A 112 12.65 -29.92 -9.19
C GLY A 112 12.04 -29.33 -10.49
N VAL A 113 11.25 -28.26 -10.38
CA VAL A 113 10.53 -27.67 -11.52
C VAL A 113 11.15 -26.34 -11.89
N ARG A 114 11.68 -26.24 -13.10
CA ARG A 114 12.26 -24.99 -13.62
C ARG A 114 11.19 -24.10 -14.22
N LEU A 115 10.99 -22.91 -13.64
CA LEU A 115 10.05 -21.89 -14.12
C LEU A 115 10.79 -20.62 -14.52
N GLY A 116 10.42 -20.05 -15.68
CA GLY A 116 10.91 -18.71 -16.07
C GLY A 116 10.25 -17.60 -15.21
N VAL A 117 10.92 -16.46 -15.10
CA VAL A 117 10.49 -15.29 -14.30
C VAL A 117 9.05 -14.82 -14.61
N THR A 118 8.65 -14.90 -15.89
CA THR A 118 7.27 -14.57 -16.31
C THR A 118 6.26 -15.57 -15.81
N ALA A 119 6.59 -16.88 -15.83
CA ALA A 119 5.72 -17.93 -15.32
C ALA A 119 5.56 -17.82 -13.80
N VAL A 120 6.65 -17.50 -13.08
CA VAL A 120 6.61 -17.20 -11.65
C VAL A 120 5.70 -15.98 -11.38
N GLY A 121 5.77 -14.93 -12.19
CA GLY A 121 4.89 -13.77 -12.03
C GLY A 121 3.41 -14.11 -12.15
N ARG A 122 3.03 -15.00 -13.08
CA ARG A 122 1.66 -15.51 -13.24
C ARG A 122 1.25 -16.40 -12.06
N LEU A 123 2.15 -17.26 -11.60
CA LEU A 123 1.92 -18.09 -10.42
C LEU A 123 1.69 -17.26 -9.16
N LEU A 124 2.48 -16.22 -8.93
CA LEU A 124 2.30 -15.33 -7.79
C LEU A 124 0.95 -14.60 -7.84
N ALA A 125 0.56 -14.11 -9.02
CA ALA A 125 -0.76 -13.50 -9.22
C ALA A 125 -1.92 -14.50 -8.97
N GLU A 126 -1.78 -15.75 -9.43
CA GLU A 126 -2.75 -16.82 -9.16
C GLU A 126 -2.88 -17.14 -7.65
N LEU A 127 -1.81 -16.91 -6.88
CA LEU A 127 -1.76 -17.12 -5.44
C LEU A 127 -2.13 -15.86 -4.62
N ASP A 128 -2.65 -14.80 -5.26
CA ASP A 128 -2.95 -13.49 -4.65
C ASP A 128 -1.73 -12.82 -4.01
N ILE A 129 -0.54 -13.09 -4.55
CA ILE A 129 0.71 -12.46 -4.10
C ILE A 129 1.09 -11.34 -5.06
N THR A 130 1.08 -10.10 -4.57
CA THR A 130 1.42 -8.90 -5.33
C THR A 130 2.68 -8.23 -4.80
N PRO A 131 3.42 -7.48 -5.63
CA PRO A 131 4.57 -6.70 -5.15
C PRO A 131 4.11 -5.68 -4.09
N GLN A 132 4.69 -5.75 -2.90
CA GLN A 132 4.44 -4.84 -1.80
C GLN A 132 5.72 -4.08 -1.44
N LYS A 133 5.56 -2.82 -1.02
CA LYS A 133 6.67 -2.07 -0.41
C LYS A 133 6.78 -2.52 1.05
N PRO A 134 7.90 -3.11 1.48
CA PRO A 134 8.06 -3.55 2.86
C PRO A 134 7.92 -2.39 3.84
N LEU A 135 7.20 -2.60 4.91
CA LEU A 135 7.20 -1.70 6.05
C LEU A 135 8.45 -1.95 6.88
N ARG A 136 9.22 -0.90 7.13
CA ARG A 136 10.33 -0.96 8.08
C ARG A 136 9.77 -0.90 9.49
N ARG A 137 10.07 -1.91 10.30
CA ARG A 137 9.76 -1.94 11.73
C ARG A 137 11.06 -2.11 12.50
N ALA A 138 11.23 -1.31 13.53
CA ALA A 138 12.37 -1.46 14.42
C ALA A 138 12.29 -2.80 15.18
N TYR A 139 13.42 -3.41 15.44
CA TYR A 139 13.48 -4.65 16.26
C TYR A 139 13.09 -4.37 17.72
N GLU A 140 13.32 -3.13 18.17
CA GLU A 140 13.02 -2.64 19.52
C GLU A 140 11.54 -2.31 19.75
N ARG A 141 10.71 -2.48 18.72
CA ARG A 141 9.26 -2.25 18.82
C ARG A 141 8.62 -3.27 19.75
N ASP A 142 7.92 -2.78 20.77
CA ASP A 142 7.20 -3.58 21.76
C ASP A 142 5.69 -3.66 21.46
N PRO A 143 5.19 -4.79 20.92
CA PRO A 143 3.77 -4.97 20.64
C PRO A 143 2.89 -4.92 21.91
N VAL A 144 3.39 -5.38 23.04
CA VAL A 144 2.64 -5.39 24.32
C VAL A 144 2.46 -3.98 24.84
N ALA A 145 3.52 -3.15 24.78
CA ALA A 145 3.43 -1.74 25.13
C ALA A 145 2.46 -0.98 24.23
N ILE A 146 2.44 -1.29 22.93
CA ILE A 146 1.51 -0.70 21.95
C ILE A 146 0.06 -1.09 22.25
N GLU A 147 -0.20 -2.35 22.49
CA GLU A 147 -1.55 -2.84 22.87
C GLU A 147 -2.01 -2.21 24.18
N ARG A 148 -1.16 -2.19 25.19
CA ARG A 148 -1.47 -1.53 26.47
C ARG A 148 -1.74 -0.03 26.29
N TRP A 149 -0.99 0.65 25.41
CA TRP A 149 -1.24 2.06 25.11
C TRP A 149 -2.62 2.27 24.51
N THR A 150 -2.96 1.53 23.47
CA THR A 150 -4.20 1.72 22.72
C THR A 150 -5.45 1.30 23.51
N THR A 151 -5.35 0.24 24.32
CA THR A 151 -6.50 -0.33 25.05
C THR A 151 -6.67 0.20 26.46
N THR A 152 -5.62 0.67 27.09
CA THR A 152 -5.66 1.02 28.51
C THR A 152 -5.17 2.44 28.80
N VAL A 153 -3.95 2.79 28.35
CA VAL A 153 -3.33 4.05 28.76
C VAL A 153 -4.01 5.24 28.11
N PHE A 154 -4.16 5.22 26.78
CA PHE A 154 -4.79 6.33 26.06
C PHE A 154 -6.27 6.53 26.43
N PRO A 155 -7.14 5.51 26.53
CA PRO A 155 -8.50 5.70 26.99
C PRO A 155 -8.61 6.35 28.37
N ARG A 156 -7.75 5.94 29.32
CA ARG A 156 -7.68 6.57 30.65
C ARG A 156 -7.22 8.02 30.57
N LEU A 157 -6.20 8.29 29.76
CA LEU A 157 -5.70 9.64 29.51
C LEU A 157 -6.79 10.54 28.93
N ARG A 158 -7.52 10.06 27.92
CA ARG A 158 -8.64 10.78 27.31
C ARG A 158 -9.76 11.07 28.32
N ALA A 159 -10.13 10.09 29.12
CA ALA A 159 -11.14 10.28 30.19
C ALA A 159 -10.68 11.33 31.21
N ARG A 160 -9.39 11.32 31.59
CA ARG A 160 -8.81 12.32 32.49
C ARG A 160 -8.79 13.70 31.86
N ALA A 161 -8.36 13.80 30.59
CA ALA A 161 -8.37 15.07 29.87
C ALA A 161 -9.76 15.69 29.80
N LYS A 162 -10.80 14.88 29.50
CA LYS A 162 -12.18 15.33 29.51
C LYS A 162 -12.62 15.85 30.88
N ARG A 163 -12.26 15.16 31.95
CA ARG A 163 -12.62 15.54 33.32
C ARG A 163 -12.03 16.88 33.75
N VAL A 164 -10.76 17.15 33.34
CA VAL A 164 -10.08 18.41 33.74
C VAL A 164 -10.18 19.50 32.67
N GLY A 165 -10.94 19.29 31.59
CA GLY A 165 -11.09 20.24 30.49
C GLY A 165 -9.81 20.43 29.66
N ALA A 166 -8.89 19.47 29.68
CA ALA A 166 -7.65 19.53 28.93
C ALA A 166 -7.86 19.21 27.44
N LYS A 167 -7.13 19.90 26.56
CA LYS A 167 -7.05 19.55 25.15
C LYS A 167 -5.94 18.51 24.92
N LEU A 168 -6.25 17.45 24.19
CA LEU A 168 -5.30 16.42 23.78
C LEU A 168 -4.68 16.80 22.44
N PHE A 169 -3.37 16.99 22.43
CA PHE A 169 -2.59 17.21 21.20
C PHE A 169 -1.61 16.06 20.99
N PHE A 170 -1.43 15.68 19.74
CA PHE A 170 -0.32 14.85 19.29
C PHE A 170 0.69 15.75 18.60
N LEU A 171 1.94 15.59 18.92
CA LEU A 171 3.03 16.42 18.41
C LEU A 171 4.08 15.53 17.75
N ASP A 172 4.66 16.05 16.67
CA ASP A 172 5.74 15.41 15.93
C ASP A 172 6.62 16.44 15.23
N GLU A 173 7.83 16.04 14.85
CA GLU A 173 8.76 16.84 14.08
C GLU A 173 9.10 16.22 12.75
N ALA A 174 9.36 17.04 11.75
CA ALA A 174 9.87 16.58 10.48
C ALA A 174 10.92 17.50 9.87
N GLY A 175 11.96 16.87 9.35
CA GLY A 175 12.85 17.52 8.39
C GLY A 175 12.22 17.46 6.98
N VAL A 176 12.20 18.60 6.30
CA VAL A 176 11.75 18.75 4.93
C VAL A 176 12.93 19.19 4.07
N ARG A 177 13.14 18.54 2.92
CA ARG A 177 14.24 18.82 2.00
C ARG A 177 13.71 19.14 0.62
N SER A 178 14.40 20.04 -0.09
CA SER A 178 14.03 20.47 -1.44
C SER A 178 14.30 19.42 -2.53
N ASP A 179 15.17 18.46 -2.27
CA ASP A 179 15.57 17.40 -3.22
C ASP A 179 14.70 16.13 -3.16
N GLN A 180 13.65 16.13 -2.36
CA GLN A 180 12.71 15.03 -2.27
C GLN A 180 11.67 15.11 -3.39
N VAL A 181 11.95 14.45 -4.52
CA VAL A 181 10.94 14.19 -5.54
C VAL A 181 10.24 12.86 -5.23
N LEU A 182 8.98 12.95 -4.83
CA LEU A 182 8.16 11.77 -4.54
C LEU A 182 7.03 11.68 -5.58
N GLY A 183 7.12 10.68 -6.45
CA GLY A 183 6.05 10.43 -7.41
C GLY A 183 6.55 9.87 -8.73
N ARG A 184 5.60 9.62 -9.60
CA ARG A 184 5.82 9.22 -11.00
C ARG A 184 5.06 10.18 -11.88
N THR A 185 5.62 10.49 -13.05
CA THR A 185 4.94 11.26 -14.09
C THR A 185 4.91 10.46 -15.39
N TRP A 186 4.15 10.93 -16.35
CA TRP A 186 4.03 10.30 -17.65
C TRP A 186 5.11 10.83 -18.60
N GLY A 187 5.69 9.95 -19.39
CA GLY A 187 6.66 10.25 -20.43
C GLY A 187 6.64 9.19 -21.54
N LEU A 188 7.28 9.45 -22.64
CA LEU A 188 7.43 8.48 -23.71
C LEU A 188 8.27 7.28 -23.21
N ARG A 189 7.95 6.09 -23.69
CA ARG A 189 8.66 4.88 -23.32
C ARG A 189 10.16 5.01 -23.68
N GLY A 190 11.00 4.80 -22.67
CA GLY A 190 12.47 4.92 -22.82
C GLY A 190 13.00 6.34 -22.66
N GLN A 191 12.14 7.35 -22.48
CA GLN A 191 12.53 8.73 -22.23
C GLN A 191 12.10 9.10 -20.80
N THR A 192 13.07 9.25 -19.91
CA THR A 192 12.79 9.67 -18.53
C THR A 192 12.51 11.17 -18.52
N PRO A 193 11.33 11.62 -18.06
CA PRO A 193 11.05 13.04 -17.93
C PRO A 193 12.00 13.71 -16.95
N GLU A 194 12.50 14.88 -17.35
CA GLU A 194 13.34 15.73 -16.51
C GLU A 194 12.50 16.81 -15.84
N VAL A 195 12.75 17.03 -14.56
CA VAL A 195 12.12 18.10 -13.79
C VAL A 195 13.22 19.07 -13.36
N PRO A 196 13.21 20.33 -13.84
CA PRO A 196 14.20 21.30 -13.44
C PRO A 196 14.07 21.61 -11.95
N THR A 197 15.15 21.48 -11.22
CA THR A 197 15.22 21.75 -9.78
C THR A 197 16.42 22.65 -9.49
N SER A 198 16.36 23.39 -8.35
CA SER A 198 17.52 24.15 -7.88
C SER A 198 18.65 23.19 -7.49
N GLY A 199 19.87 23.44 -7.95
CA GLY A 199 21.08 22.74 -7.51
C GLY A 199 21.43 22.98 -6.04
N ARG A 200 20.84 23.97 -5.39
CA ARG A 200 21.04 24.26 -3.97
C ARG A 200 20.11 23.39 -3.12
N ARG A 201 20.69 22.50 -2.34
CA ARG A 201 19.93 21.68 -1.37
C ARG A 201 19.54 22.56 -0.18
N GLN A 202 18.24 22.79 -0.03
CA GLN A 202 17.67 23.46 1.13
C GLN A 202 17.05 22.41 2.06
N SER A 203 17.14 22.65 3.37
CA SER A 203 16.44 21.86 4.38
C SER A 203 15.87 22.78 5.44
N VAL A 204 14.70 22.46 5.94
CA VAL A 204 14.06 23.14 7.09
C VAL A 204 13.49 22.07 8.02
N ASN A 205 13.47 22.39 9.31
CA ASN A 205 12.79 21.59 10.29
C ASN A 205 11.46 22.25 10.64
N ALA A 206 10.46 21.44 10.88
CA ALA A 206 9.16 21.91 11.35
C ALA A 206 8.65 20.98 12.45
N ILE A 207 7.90 21.56 13.35
CA ILE A 207 7.19 20.86 14.42
C ILE A 207 5.71 21.19 14.28
N SER A 208 4.84 20.23 14.53
CA SER A 208 3.39 20.46 14.54
C SER A 208 2.71 19.75 15.68
N ALA A 209 1.50 20.20 15.98
CA ALA A 209 0.63 19.57 16.95
C ALA A 209 -0.82 19.59 16.47
N VAL A 210 -1.48 18.43 16.52
CA VAL A 210 -2.85 18.21 16.01
C VAL A 210 -3.79 17.68 17.10
N THR A 211 -5.08 18.00 16.96
CA THR A 211 -6.14 17.37 17.77
C THR A 211 -7.14 16.65 16.87
N ALA A 212 -7.85 15.65 17.43
CA ALA A 212 -8.96 14.98 16.76
C ALA A 212 -10.13 15.93 16.41
N ARG A 213 -10.19 17.11 17.00
CA ARG A 213 -11.18 18.15 16.71
C ARG A 213 -10.79 19.04 15.53
N GLY A 214 -9.53 18.93 15.03
CA GLY A 214 -9.04 19.71 13.90
C GLY A 214 -8.24 20.96 14.28
N ASP A 215 -7.88 21.13 15.58
CA ASP A 215 -6.91 22.16 15.93
C ASP A 215 -5.56 21.79 15.36
N PHE A 216 -4.82 22.77 14.88
CA PHE A 216 -3.49 22.60 14.32
C PHE A 216 -2.60 23.78 14.72
N TRP A 217 -1.44 23.46 15.23
CA TRP A 217 -0.36 24.42 15.50
C TRP A 217 0.91 23.92 14.82
N TYR A 218 1.75 24.82 14.34
CA TYR A 218 3.05 24.49 13.78
C TYR A 218 4.05 25.62 13.96
N GLU A 219 5.32 25.27 13.91
CA GLU A 219 6.44 26.22 13.86
C GLU A 219 7.54 25.66 12.94
N ILE A 220 8.23 26.55 12.21
CA ILE A 220 9.35 26.22 11.33
C ILE A 220 10.62 26.79 11.92
N TYR A 221 11.63 25.94 12.06
CA TYR A 221 12.92 26.30 12.61
C TYR A 221 14.07 25.71 11.78
N THR A 222 15.29 26.25 11.94
CA THR A 222 16.46 25.87 11.13
C THR A 222 17.47 25.04 11.92
N GLU A 223 17.54 25.24 13.23
CA GLU A 223 18.48 24.56 14.09
C GLU A 223 18.11 23.07 14.27
N ARG A 224 19.07 22.30 14.75
CA ARG A 224 18.78 20.92 15.18
C ARG A 224 17.97 20.97 16.48
N LEU A 225 16.94 20.12 16.55
CA LEU A 225 16.16 19.94 17.77
C LEU A 225 17.06 19.45 18.91
N ASN A 226 17.02 20.18 20.00
CA ASN A 226 17.62 19.82 21.30
C ASN A 226 16.64 20.19 22.41
N ALA A 227 16.95 19.82 23.65
CA ALA A 227 16.06 20.03 24.78
C ALA A 227 15.74 21.51 25.06
N VAL A 228 16.72 22.43 24.89
CA VAL A 228 16.53 23.87 25.07
C VAL A 228 15.58 24.39 24.00
N ARG A 229 15.85 24.05 22.72
CA ARG A 229 14.99 24.45 21.61
C ARG A 229 13.57 23.90 21.75
N PHE A 230 13.44 22.69 22.27
CA PHE A 230 12.12 22.13 22.53
C PHE A 230 11.35 22.91 23.60
N VAL A 231 12.02 23.37 24.67
CA VAL A 231 11.41 24.27 25.67
C VAL A 231 10.93 25.57 25.04
N ASP A 232 11.70 26.18 24.12
CA ASP A 232 11.28 27.39 23.41
C ASP A 232 10.05 27.13 22.56
N LEU A 233 10.03 26.01 21.80
CA LEU A 233 8.89 25.60 21.01
C LEU A 233 7.65 25.35 21.86
N LEU A 234 7.79 24.68 23.02
CA LEU A 234 6.71 24.51 23.99
C LEU A 234 6.21 25.83 24.56
N THR A 235 7.11 26.79 24.77
CA THR A 235 6.75 28.13 25.24
C THR A 235 5.88 28.84 24.18
N HIS A 236 6.29 28.78 22.92
CA HIS A 236 5.49 29.33 21.81
C HIS A 236 4.15 28.58 21.65
N PHE A 237 4.17 27.25 21.75
CA PHE A 237 2.96 26.43 21.70
C PHE A 237 1.96 26.79 22.79
N MET A 238 2.44 27.05 24.02
CA MET A 238 1.58 27.38 25.17
C MET A 238 1.11 28.83 25.20
N ARG A 239 1.68 29.71 24.37
CA ARG A 239 1.32 31.14 24.35
C ARG A 239 -0.18 31.32 24.03
N GLY A 240 -0.88 32.06 24.89
CA GLY A 240 -2.30 32.37 24.74
C GLY A 240 -3.26 31.22 25.06
N ARG A 241 -2.77 30.02 25.36
CA ARG A 241 -3.62 28.88 25.72
C ARG A 241 -4.06 29.00 27.19
N LYS A 242 -5.37 29.05 27.40
CA LYS A 242 -5.96 29.13 28.74
C LYS A 242 -6.31 27.76 29.31
N SER A 243 -6.75 26.81 28.47
CA SER A 243 -7.09 25.45 28.91
C SER A 243 -5.83 24.61 29.11
N PRO A 244 -5.84 23.66 30.04
CA PRO A 244 -4.78 22.67 30.17
C PRO A 244 -4.56 21.90 28.88
N VAL A 245 -3.33 21.46 28.64
CA VAL A 245 -2.94 20.67 27.46
C VAL A 245 -2.27 19.38 27.91
N PHE A 246 -2.76 18.28 27.39
CA PHE A 246 -2.09 16.99 27.43
C PHE A 246 -1.44 16.78 26.06
N LEU A 247 -0.11 16.86 26.03
CA LEU A 247 0.67 16.77 24.82
C LEU A 247 1.30 15.39 24.71
N ILE A 248 0.96 14.68 23.66
CA ILE A 248 1.44 13.33 23.38
C ILE A 248 2.59 13.46 22.39
N VAL A 249 3.77 12.98 22.78
CA VAL A 249 5.04 13.06 22.05
C VAL A 249 5.69 11.70 21.97
N ASP A 250 6.65 11.53 21.07
CA ASP A 250 7.51 10.34 21.05
C ASP A 250 8.58 10.38 22.17
N GLY A 251 9.33 9.29 22.27
CA GLY A 251 10.43 9.16 23.26
C GLY A 251 11.74 9.79 22.85
N HIS A 252 11.77 10.81 21.98
CA HIS A 252 13.00 11.46 21.55
C HIS A 252 13.78 12.04 22.76
N PRO A 253 15.12 11.93 22.82
CA PRO A 253 15.93 12.40 23.95
C PRO A 253 15.71 13.89 24.31
N ALA A 254 15.39 14.72 23.31
CA ALA A 254 15.08 16.13 23.55
C ALA A 254 13.79 16.31 24.37
N HIS A 255 12.80 15.41 24.24
CA HIS A 255 11.53 15.49 24.95
C HIS A 255 11.62 14.99 26.39
N THR A 256 12.51 14.03 26.64
CA THR A 256 12.68 13.39 27.96
C THR A 256 13.71 14.07 28.84
N ALA A 257 14.35 15.13 28.35
CA ALA A 257 15.43 15.82 29.05
C ALA A 257 14.96 16.52 30.35
N LYS A 258 15.81 16.57 31.37
CA LYS A 258 15.51 17.19 32.67
C LYS A 258 15.02 18.64 32.57
N VAL A 259 15.58 19.43 31.65
CA VAL A 259 15.19 20.83 31.45
C VAL A 259 13.74 20.94 30.96
N VAL A 260 13.26 19.99 30.14
CA VAL A 260 11.88 19.94 29.70
C VAL A 260 10.94 19.56 30.84
N ALA A 261 11.30 18.56 31.65
CA ALA A 261 10.55 18.20 32.83
C ALA A 261 10.39 19.35 33.81
N GLN A 262 11.49 20.10 34.05
CA GLN A 262 11.50 21.31 34.91
C GLN A 262 10.58 22.41 34.32
N TYR A 263 10.62 22.62 33.01
CA TYR A 263 9.74 23.58 32.35
C TYR A 263 8.27 23.21 32.53
N VAL A 264 7.92 21.94 32.27
CA VAL A 264 6.55 21.41 32.43
C VAL A 264 6.08 21.56 33.88
N GLN A 265 6.92 21.26 34.85
CA GLN A 265 6.62 21.42 36.27
C GLN A 265 6.27 22.85 36.64
N ARG A 266 7.02 23.84 36.10
CA ARG A 266 6.75 25.29 36.31
C ARG A 266 5.37 25.72 35.77
N LEU A 267 4.82 25.00 34.81
CA LEU A 267 3.50 25.29 34.25
C LEU A 267 2.34 24.80 35.14
N ALA A 268 2.64 24.15 36.25
CA ALA A 268 1.69 23.81 37.33
C ALA A 268 0.38 23.15 36.79
N GLY A 269 0.50 22.10 35.97
CA GLY A 269 -0.62 21.35 35.41
C GLY A 269 -1.25 21.96 34.15
N ARG A 270 -0.78 23.13 33.68
CA ARG A 270 -1.26 23.69 32.41
C ARG A 270 -0.74 22.91 31.19
N LEU A 271 0.38 22.22 31.31
CA LEU A 271 0.95 21.32 30.31
C LEU A 271 1.37 20.01 30.99
N GLU A 272 0.96 18.90 30.41
CA GLU A 272 1.47 17.58 30.75
C GLU A 272 1.98 16.88 29.50
N LEU A 273 3.14 16.24 29.61
CA LEU A 273 3.69 15.40 28.52
C LEU A 273 3.36 13.94 28.77
N HIS A 274 2.92 13.27 27.71
CA HIS A 274 2.65 11.84 27.68
C HIS A 274 3.42 11.22 26.52
N PHE A 275 4.07 10.09 26.76
CA PHE A 275 4.97 9.48 25.78
C PHE A 275 4.30 8.31 25.08
N LEU A 276 4.37 8.29 23.77
CA LEU A 276 4.01 7.13 22.95
C LEU A 276 4.95 5.96 23.26
N PRO A 277 4.49 4.72 23.05
CA PRO A 277 5.38 3.56 23.03
C PRO A 277 6.55 3.77 22.07
N GLY A 278 7.74 3.35 22.48
CA GLY A 278 8.94 3.49 21.65
C GLY A 278 8.79 2.79 20.29
N TYR A 279 9.42 3.36 19.27
CA TYR A 279 9.46 2.79 17.91
C TYR A 279 8.09 2.48 17.28
N ALA A 280 7.07 3.26 17.61
CA ALA A 280 5.71 3.11 17.09
C ALA A 280 5.18 4.43 16.48
N PRO A 281 5.85 5.00 15.47
CA PRO A 281 5.42 6.27 14.86
C PRO A 281 4.04 6.19 14.23
N GLU A 282 3.61 4.98 13.81
CA GLU A 282 2.28 4.76 13.26
C GLU A 282 1.13 5.08 14.23
N LEU A 283 1.41 5.21 15.52
CA LEU A 283 0.43 5.62 16.53
C LEU A 283 0.25 7.15 16.59
N ASN A 284 1.16 7.93 15.99
CA ASN A 284 1.07 9.38 16.01
C ASN A 284 0.25 9.90 14.80
N PRO A 285 -0.94 10.50 15.01
CA PRO A 285 -1.71 11.10 13.93
C PRO A 285 -0.98 12.24 13.22
N ASP A 286 -0.05 12.92 13.87
CA ASP A 286 0.71 14.04 13.31
C ASP A 286 1.67 13.61 12.19
N GLU A 287 2.10 12.35 12.17
CA GLU A 287 2.84 11.75 11.03
C GLU A 287 2.08 11.86 9.69
N PHE A 288 0.75 11.88 9.72
CA PHE A 288 -0.06 12.07 8.52
C PHE A 288 -0.01 13.51 8.00
N VAL A 289 0.23 14.51 8.86
CA VAL A 289 0.50 15.89 8.44
C VAL A 289 1.77 15.92 7.59
N TRP A 290 2.84 15.30 8.08
CA TRP A 290 4.13 15.25 7.37
C TRP A 290 4.03 14.45 6.07
N ASN A 291 3.30 13.35 6.09
CA ASN A 291 3.02 12.58 4.87
C ASN A 291 2.23 13.40 3.84
N HIS A 292 1.24 14.18 4.29
CA HIS A 292 0.47 15.05 3.42
C HIS A 292 1.34 16.18 2.86
N LEU A 293 2.08 16.89 3.71
CA LEU A 293 3.01 17.95 3.33
C LEU A 293 4.03 17.47 2.29
N LYS A 294 4.68 16.33 2.56
CA LYS A 294 5.71 15.76 1.67
C LYS A 294 5.13 15.28 0.35
N ARG A 295 3.96 14.65 0.33
CA ARG A 295 3.37 14.05 -0.87
C ARG A 295 2.55 15.01 -1.71
N GLN A 296 1.85 15.96 -1.11
CA GLN A 296 0.93 16.87 -1.81
C GLN A 296 1.52 18.27 -2.01
N GLY A 297 2.46 18.68 -1.15
CA GLY A 297 3.14 19.99 -1.20
C GLY A 297 4.48 19.92 -1.94
N VAL A 298 5.56 19.93 -1.19
CA VAL A 298 6.95 20.11 -1.65
C VAL A 298 7.37 19.13 -2.76
N SER A 299 6.92 17.87 -2.73
CA SER A 299 7.34 16.86 -3.71
C SER A 299 6.67 16.96 -5.06
N LYS A 300 5.45 17.52 -5.13
CA LYS A 300 4.71 17.64 -6.39
C LYS A 300 5.09 18.88 -7.18
N THR A 301 5.54 19.89 -6.50
CA THR A 301 5.85 21.17 -7.12
C THR A 301 7.30 21.55 -6.80
N PRO A 302 8.25 21.29 -7.68
CA PRO A 302 9.64 21.69 -7.48
C PRO A 302 9.73 23.18 -7.18
N LEU A 303 10.69 23.54 -6.31
CA LEU A 303 10.92 24.93 -5.98
C LEU A 303 11.29 25.74 -7.23
N ARG A 304 10.69 26.89 -7.42
CA ARG A 304 11.10 27.86 -8.45
C ARG A 304 12.47 28.43 -8.11
N ARG A 305 13.13 29.04 -9.11
CA ARG A 305 14.51 29.52 -8.99
C ARG A 305 14.71 30.48 -7.80
N ASP A 306 13.72 31.31 -7.51
CA ASP A 306 13.76 32.35 -6.49
C ASP A 306 12.93 32.02 -5.25
N GLU A 307 12.45 30.79 -5.15
CA GLU A 307 11.58 30.35 -4.05
C GLU A 307 12.42 29.71 -2.94
N SER A 308 12.16 30.11 -1.69
CA SER A 308 12.76 29.42 -0.53
C SER A 308 11.91 28.24 -0.07
N LEU A 309 12.56 27.14 0.30
CA LEU A 309 11.87 26.00 0.89
C LEU A 309 11.07 26.38 2.13
N ARG A 310 11.61 27.30 2.95
CA ARG A 310 10.95 27.79 4.17
C ARG A 310 9.59 28.42 3.83
N SER A 311 9.55 29.32 2.84
CA SER A 311 8.33 29.99 2.41
C SER A 311 7.30 29.00 1.86
N ARG A 312 7.75 28.00 1.09
CA ARG A 312 6.88 26.95 0.56
C ARG A 312 6.28 26.11 1.67
N VAL A 313 7.09 25.61 2.60
CA VAL A 313 6.62 24.82 3.75
C VAL A 313 5.67 25.62 4.63
N GLN A 314 5.96 26.91 4.84
CA GLN A 314 5.07 27.83 5.55
C GLN A 314 3.69 27.94 4.90
N SER A 315 3.66 28.15 3.58
CA SER A 315 2.43 28.25 2.80
C SER A 315 1.63 26.94 2.83
N ASP A 316 2.31 25.82 2.67
CA ASP A 316 1.66 24.49 2.69
C ASP A 316 1.07 24.17 4.08
N LEU A 317 1.80 24.46 5.16
CA LEU A 317 1.32 24.26 6.54
C LEU A 317 0.17 25.22 6.88
N ALA A 318 0.22 26.49 6.44
CA ALA A 318 -0.90 27.41 6.56
C ALA A 318 -2.16 26.92 5.81
N THR A 319 -1.96 26.30 4.63
CA THR A 319 -3.04 25.69 3.88
C THR A 319 -3.65 24.50 4.62
N ILE A 320 -2.84 23.67 5.28
CA ILE A 320 -3.33 22.58 6.13
C ILE A 320 -4.10 23.16 7.31
N GLN A 321 -3.58 24.19 7.98
CA GLN A 321 -4.19 24.85 9.13
C GLN A 321 -5.58 25.43 8.79
N SER A 322 -5.76 25.96 7.60
CA SER A 322 -7.06 26.48 7.15
C SER A 322 -8.10 25.38 6.87
N ARG A 323 -7.73 24.09 6.99
CA ARG A 323 -8.60 22.95 6.66
C ARG A 323 -8.81 22.00 7.85
N PRO A 324 -9.60 22.37 8.87
CA PRO A 324 -9.83 21.51 10.03
C PRO A 324 -10.42 20.13 9.67
N ALA A 325 -11.20 20.03 8.60
CA ALA A 325 -11.73 18.77 8.10
C ALA A 325 -10.63 17.80 7.62
N LEU A 326 -9.59 18.34 6.97
CA LEU A 326 -8.43 17.56 6.57
C LEU A 326 -7.67 17.03 7.80
N ILE A 327 -7.47 17.87 8.80
CA ILE A 327 -6.78 17.46 10.05
C ILE A 327 -7.57 16.35 10.75
N ARG A 328 -8.89 16.49 10.87
CA ARG A 328 -9.76 15.42 11.41
C ARG A 328 -9.62 14.11 10.63
N SER A 329 -9.46 14.19 9.30
CA SER A 329 -9.33 12.99 8.47
C SER A 329 -8.07 12.18 8.78
N PHE A 330 -7.01 12.80 9.27
CA PHE A 330 -5.78 12.09 9.67
C PHE A 330 -6.02 11.13 10.84
N PHE A 331 -6.97 11.42 11.69
CA PHE A 331 -7.37 10.55 12.80
C PHE A 331 -8.25 9.36 12.35
N HIS A 332 -8.63 9.28 11.07
CA HIS A 332 -9.43 8.18 10.54
C HIS A 332 -8.58 7.01 10.00
N ALA A 333 -7.26 7.14 9.95
CA ALA A 333 -6.41 6.06 9.53
C ALA A 333 -6.49 4.86 10.50
N PRO A 334 -6.43 3.61 10.00
CA PRO A 334 -6.57 2.41 10.85
C PRO A 334 -5.55 2.35 12.01
N SER A 335 -4.32 2.81 11.79
CA SER A 335 -3.25 2.79 12.82
C SER A 335 -3.52 3.72 14.00
N VAL A 336 -4.29 4.76 13.81
CA VAL A 336 -4.65 5.76 14.83
C VAL A 336 -6.13 5.70 15.23
N ALA A 337 -6.83 4.62 14.86
CA ALA A 337 -8.26 4.45 15.18
C ALA A 337 -8.55 4.50 16.69
N TYR A 338 -7.58 4.18 17.53
CA TYR A 338 -7.69 4.26 19.00
C TYR A 338 -7.91 5.70 19.53
N THR A 339 -7.62 6.72 18.71
CA THR A 339 -7.78 8.14 19.07
C THR A 339 -9.18 8.68 18.83
N ARG A 340 -10.06 7.91 18.21
CA ARG A 340 -11.44 8.32 17.93
C ARG A 340 -12.29 8.27 19.19
N ASP A 341 -13.28 9.12 19.23
CA ASP A 341 -14.31 9.13 20.28
C ASP A 341 -15.27 7.97 20.13
#